data_be5f45d7db11f1eb3730165af43fe997
#
_entry.id   be5f45d7db11f1eb3730165af43fe997
#
_cell.length_a   1.000
_cell.length_b   1.000
_cell.length_c   1.000
_cell.angle_alpha   90.00
_cell.angle_beta   90.00
_cell.angle_gamma   90.00
#
_symmetry.space_group_name_H-M   'P 1'
#
loop_
_entity.id
_entity.type
_entity.pdbx_description
1 polymer ?
#
loop_
_entity_poly.entity_id
_entity_poly.type
_entity_poly.pdbx_seq_one_letter_code
_entity_poly.pdbx_strand_id
1 'polypeptide(L)'
;VGLAVDLGTCKLAGDQRSRISLKWPNDVLIDGRKICGILCQVSGDALICGWGINVLGWPENVPAERANCLADAGLPTDRTAISAAVLMALEDLYLAWENGEDMRERYLRICDTLGRKVKVLLDAERPDAFTLGKAVDVTIEGNLVVETDAGLETFSAGDVIHLR
;
A
#
# COMPACT_ATOMS: atom_id res chain seq x y z
N VAL A 1 2.91 -6.20 5.42
CA VAL A 1 1.56 -5.82 5.87
C VAL A 1 0.63 -5.53 4.68
N GLY A 2 0.99 -4.69 3.72
CA GLY A 2 0.13 -4.39 2.56
C GLY A 2 -0.31 -5.64 1.79
N LEU A 3 0.61 -6.55 1.50
CA LEU A 3 0.29 -7.86 0.92
C LEU A 3 -0.66 -8.69 1.79
N ALA A 4 -0.54 -8.61 3.12
CA ALA A 4 -1.44 -9.33 4.03
C ALA A 4 -2.86 -8.75 4.00
N VAL A 5 -3.01 -7.43 3.91
CA VAL A 5 -4.31 -6.76 3.75
C VAL A 5 -4.95 -7.15 2.42
N ASP A 6 -4.16 -7.15 1.32
CA ASP A 6 -4.62 -7.63 0.01
C ASP A 6 -5.11 -9.08 0.09
N LEU A 7 -4.25 -10.00 0.52
CA LEU A 7 -4.56 -11.43 0.57
C LEU A 7 -5.74 -11.75 1.50
N GLY A 8 -5.77 -11.15 2.70
CA GLY A 8 -6.85 -11.36 3.66
C GLY A 8 -8.19 -10.85 3.15
N THR A 9 -8.20 -9.66 2.53
CA THR A 9 -9.41 -9.08 1.94
C THR A 9 -9.87 -9.89 0.73
N CYS A 10 -8.95 -10.31 -0.15
CA CYS A 10 -9.25 -11.15 -1.31
C CYS A 10 -9.80 -12.53 -0.93
N LYS A 11 -9.27 -13.14 0.14
CA LYS A 11 -9.76 -14.45 0.63
C LYS A 11 -11.24 -14.40 1.00
N LEU A 12 -11.70 -13.27 1.53
CA LEU A 12 -13.11 -13.06 1.89
C LEU A 12 -13.95 -12.61 0.69
N ALA A 13 -13.36 -11.93 -0.27
CA ALA A 13 -14.04 -11.33 -1.42
C ALA A 13 -14.17 -12.26 -2.63
N GLY A 14 -13.56 -13.45 -2.61
CA GLY A 14 -13.58 -14.38 -3.76
C GLY A 14 -12.82 -13.83 -4.97
N ASP A 15 -13.42 -13.85 -6.15
CA ASP A 15 -12.79 -13.49 -7.44
C ASP A 15 -12.49 -11.99 -7.66
N GLN A 16 -12.64 -11.14 -6.63
CA GLN A 16 -12.44 -9.68 -6.78
C GLN A 16 -10.98 -9.21 -6.60
N ARG A 17 -10.03 -10.13 -6.65
CA ARG A 17 -8.59 -9.87 -6.49
C ARG A 17 -8.03 -8.77 -7.40
N SER A 18 -8.50 -8.69 -8.64
CA SER A 18 -8.01 -7.73 -9.63
C SER A 18 -8.33 -6.26 -9.31
N ARG A 19 -9.19 -6.02 -8.32
CA ARG A 19 -9.61 -4.66 -7.93
C ARG A 19 -8.71 -4.06 -6.85
N ILE A 20 -7.93 -4.88 -6.14
CA ILE A 20 -7.07 -4.44 -5.04
C ILE A 20 -5.65 -4.26 -5.56
N SER A 21 -5.02 -3.17 -5.17
CA SER A 21 -3.65 -2.83 -5.51
C SER A 21 -2.96 -2.12 -4.35
N LEU A 22 -1.63 -2.05 -4.41
CA LEU A 22 -0.83 -1.34 -3.42
C LEU A 22 -0.31 -0.03 -4.02
N LYS A 23 -0.39 1.04 -3.26
CA LYS A 23 0.26 2.30 -3.57
C LYS A 23 1.43 2.50 -2.62
N TRP A 24 2.62 2.66 -3.17
CA TRP A 24 3.81 2.95 -2.38
C TRP A 24 3.65 4.30 -1.65
N PRO A 25 4.10 4.42 -0.37
CA PRO A 25 4.79 3.38 0.39
C PRO A 25 3.86 2.44 1.15
N ASN A 26 2.64 2.84 1.52
CA ASN A 26 1.92 2.25 2.64
C ASN A 26 0.39 2.24 2.51
N ASP A 27 -0.13 2.44 1.29
CA ASP A 27 -1.57 2.45 1.04
C ASP A 27 -2.05 1.19 0.32
N VAL A 28 -3.24 0.70 0.69
CA VAL A 28 -3.99 -0.29 -0.06
C VAL A 28 -5.16 0.40 -0.74
N LEU A 29 -5.30 0.14 -2.03
CA LEU A 29 -6.34 0.72 -2.87
C LEU A 29 -7.34 -0.34 -3.31
N ILE A 30 -8.58 0.08 -3.55
CA ILE A 30 -9.56 -0.65 -4.35
C ILE A 30 -10.11 0.29 -5.42
N ASP A 31 -10.11 -0.17 -6.67
CA ASP A 31 -10.48 0.65 -7.83
C ASP A 31 -9.74 2.00 -7.86
N GLY A 32 -8.44 2.00 -7.49
CA GLY A 32 -7.58 3.18 -7.45
C GLY A 32 -7.84 4.15 -6.29
N ARG A 33 -8.73 3.83 -5.34
CA ARG A 33 -9.08 4.66 -4.18
C ARG A 33 -8.66 3.97 -2.88
N LYS A 34 -8.09 4.74 -1.94
CA LYS A 34 -7.54 4.22 -0.69
C LYS A 34 -8.62 3.61 0.21
N ILE A 35 -8.38 2.37 0.63
CA ILE A 35 -9.18 1.67 1.64
C ILE A 35 -8.40 1.39 2.93
N CYS A 36 -7.07 1.44 2.88
CA CYS A 36 -6.26 1.18 4.07
C CYS A 36 -4.98 2.00 4.03
N GLY A 37 -4.60 2.53 5.19
CA GLY A 37 -3.28 3.08 5.46
C GLY A 37 -2.54 2.19 6.44
N ILE A 38 -1.23 2.07 6.26
CA ILE A 38 -0.34 1.24 7.07
C ILE A 38 0.73 2.12 7.69
N LEU A 39 1.02 1.90 8.96
CA LEU A 39 2.11 2.54 9.68
C LEU A 39 2.89 1.48 10.44
N CYS A 40 4.20 1.39 10.17
CA CYS A 40 5.09 0.49 10.90
C CYS A 40 6.15 1.30 11.65
N GLN A 41 6.47 0.86 12.86
CA GLN A 41 7.48 1.48 13.71
C GLN A 41 8.34 0.41 14.35
N VAL A 42 9.65 0.58 14.30
CA VAL A 42 10.60 -0.26 15.04
C VAL A 42 10.68 0.24 16.48
N SER A 43 10.60 -0.69 17.43
CA SER A 43 10.74 -0.42 18.87
C SER A 43 11.57 -1.53 19.51
N GLY A 44 12.84 -1.26 19.80
CA GLY A 44 13.80 -2.27 20.19
C GLY A 44 13.94 -3.36 19.12
N ASP A 45 13.74 -4.60 19.50
CA ASP A 45 13.80 -5.76 18.59
C ASP A 45 12.41 -6.11 17.97
N ALA A 46 11.40 -5.30 18.23
CA ALA A 46 10.05 -5.52 17.74
C ALA A 46 9.68 -4.55 16.61
N LEU A 47 8.87 -5.02 15.66
CA LEU A 47 8.20 -4.20 14.67
C LEU A 47 6.72 -4.08 15.04
N ILE A 48 6.29 -2.86 15.34
CA ILE A 48 4.88 -2.54 15.62
C ILE A 48 4.25 -2.18 14.29
N CYS A 49 3.25 -2.96 13.86
CA CYS A 49 2.51 -2.72 12.63
C CYS A 49 1.08 -2.29 12.95
N GLY A 50 0.71 -1.08 12.54
CA GLY A 50 -0.65 -0.59 12.57
C GLY A 50 -1.23 -0.51 11.17
N TRP A 51 -2.51 -0.87 11.00
CA TRP A 51 -3.25 -0.65 9.76
C TRP A 51 -4.68 -0.24 10.04
N GLY A 52 -5.18 0.71 9.27
CA GLY A 52 -6.55 1.20 9.37
C GLY A 52 -7.32 0.90 8.09
N ILE A 53 -8.29 -0.04 8.16
CA ILE A 53 -9.14 -0.40 7.02
C ILE A 53 -10.44 0.36 7.09
N ASN A 54 -10.80 1.04 6.01
CA ASN A 54 -12.10 1.67 5.81
C ASN A 54 -13.16 0.58 5.54
N VAL A 55 -13.95 0.24 6.55
CA VAL A 55 -14.95 -0.86 6.43
C VAL A 55 -16.30 -0.32 5.95
N LEU A 56 -16.90 0.61 6.70
CA LEU A 56 -18.25 1.15 6.44
C LEU A 56 -18.23 2.60 5.95
N GLY A 57 -17.09 3.24 5.89
CA GLY A 57 -16.88 4.61 5.48
C GLY A 57 -15.43 5.01 5.63
N TRP A 58 -15.10 6.26 5.34
CA TRP A 58 -13.77 6.86 5.48
C TRP A 58 -13.87 8.24 6.15
N PRO A 59 -12.76 8.89 6.57
CA PRO A 59 -12.80 10.21 7.22
C PRO A 59 -13.47 11.28 6.34
N GLU A 60 -14.36 12.07 6.92
CA GLU A 60 -15.17 13.07 6.21
C GLU A 60 -14.34 14.14 5.47
N ASN A 61 -13.13 14.41 5.97
CA ASN A 61 -12.21 15.37 5.36
C ASN A 61 -11.43 14.79 4.15
N VAL A 62 -11.65 13.53 3.77
CA VAL A 62 -11.01 12.91 2.61
C VAL A 62 -12.01 12.84 1.45
N PRO A 63 -11.69 13.44 0.28
CA PRO A 63 -12.59 13.40 -0.88
C PRO A 63 -12.87 11.99 -1.38
N ALA A 64 -14.09 11.72 -1.84
CA ALA A 64 -14.53 10.41 -2.34
C ALA A 64 -13.75 9.91 -3.56
N GLU A 65 -13.11 10.82 -4.30
CA GLU A 65 -12.22 10.47 -5.43
C GLU A 65 -10.91 9.84 -4.97
N ARG A 66 -10.54 10.02 -3.69
CA ARG A 66 -9.29 9.51 -3.10
C ARG A 66 -9.49 8.34 -2.16
N ALA A 67 -10.68 8.21 -1.56
CA ALA A 67 -10.99 7.15 -0.59
C ALA A 67 -12.15 6.29 -1.03
N ASN A 68 -12.18 5.07 -0.50
CA ASN A 68 -13.25 4.11 -0.62
C ASN A 68 -13.39 3.34 0.69
N CYS A 69 -14.41 2.52 0.82
CA CYS A 69 -14.56 1.55 1.91
C CYS A 69 -15.01 0.19 1.37
N LEU A 70 -14.89 -0.84 2.19
CA LEU A 70 -15.27 -2.20 1.79
C LEU A 70 -16.75 -2.30 1.45
N ALA A 71 -17.62 -1.62 2.22
CA ALA A 71 -19.06 -1.60 1.98
C ALA A 71 -19.42 -1.05 0.59
N ASP A 72 -18.90 0.13 0.24
CA ASP A 72 -19.17 0.76 -1.06
C ASP A 72 -18.55 0.00 -2.23
N ALA A 73 -17.48 -0.75 -1.96
CA ALA A 73 -16.86 -1.64 -2.92
C ALA A 73 -17.62 -2.97 -3.09
N GLY A 74 -18.67 -3.23 -2.29
CA GLY A 74 -19.43 -4.47 -2.30
C GLY A 74 -18.69 -5.67 -1.70
N LEU A 75 -17.73 -5.40 -0.80
CA LEU A 75 -16.92 -6.41 -0.12
C LEU A 75 -17.46 -6.72 1.28
N PRO A 76 -17.08 -7.88 1.88
CA PRO A 76 -17.47 -8.22 3.24
C PRO A 76 -17.09 -7.16 4.26
N THR A 77 -17.98 -6.93 5.24
CA THR A 77 -17.84 -5.86 6.25
C THR A 77 -17.74 -6.36 7.69
N ASP A 78 -17.68 -7.67 7.90
CA ASP A 78 -17.44 -8.25 9.22
C ASP A 78 -15.99 -7.98 9.65
N ARG A 79 -15.84 -7.05 10.60
CA ARG A 79 -14.52 -6.62 11.09
C ARG A 79 -13.72 -7.75 11.72
N THR A 80 -14.39 -8.69 12.40
CA THR A 80 -13.74 -9.84 13.03
C THR A 80 -13.18 -10.79 11.99
N ALA A 81 -13.99 -11.12 10.98
CA ALA A 81 -13.58 -11.97 9.88
C ALA A 81 -12.44 -11.32 9.05
N ILE A 82 -12.53 -10.00 8.78
CA ILE A 82 -11.48 -9.26 8.08
C ILE A 82 -10.17 -9.29 8.88
N SER A 83 -10.21 -8.98 10.19
CA SER A 83 -9.03 -8.97 11.04
C SER A 83 -8.38 -10.35 11.11
N ALA A 84 -9.17 -11.40 11.28
CA ALA A 84 -8.66 -12.77 11.30
C ALA A 84 -8.00 -13.16 9.97
N ALA A 85 -8.63 -12.85 8.84
CA ALA A 85 -8.08 -13.16 7.52
C ALA A 85 -6.78 -12.41 7.23
N VAL A 86 -6.68 -11.13 7.63
CA VAL A 86 -5.46 -10.32 7.47
C VAL A 86 -4.34 -10.84 8.37
N LEU A 87 -4.63 -11.19 9.63
CA LEU A 87 -3.63 -11.72 10.56
C LEU A 87 -3.09 -13.07 10.11
N MET A 88 -3.95 -13.98 9.66
CA MET A 88 -3.51 -15.26 9.09
C MET A 88 -2.64 -15.08 7.85
N ALA A 89 -3.03 -14.18 6.95
CA ALA A 89 -2.21 -13.87 5.77
C ALA A 89 -0.88 -13.20 6.13
N LEU A 90 -0.84 -12.39 7.21
CA LEU A 90 0.40 -11.78 7.70
C LEU A 90 1.34 -12.83 8.28
N GLU A 91 0.81 -13.79 9.05
CA GLU A 91 1.59 -14.90 9.60
C GLU A 91 2.20 -15.75 8.49
N ASP A 92 1.40 -16.16 7.49
CA ASP A 92 1.87 -16.94 6.34
C ASP A 92 2.99 -16.21 5.58
N LEU A 93 2.83 -14.90 5.32
CA LEU A 93 3.83 -14.08 4.64
C LEU A 93 5.09 -13.87 5.49
N TYR A 94 4.93 -13.71 6.80
CA TYR A 94 6.05 -13.54 7.72
C TYR A 94 6.91 -14.82 7.78
N LEU A 95 6.28 -15.98 7.91
CA LEU A 95 6.97 -17.28 7.90
C LEU A 95 7.68 -17.54 6.57
N ALA A 96 7.04 -17.19 5.44
CA ALA A 96 7.67 -17.30 4.11
C ALA A 96 8.90 -16.39 3.99
N TRP A 97 8.81 -15.15 4.49
CA TRP A 97 9.93 -14.20 4.52
C TRP A 97 11.07 -14.68 5.43
N GLU A 98 10.77 -15.21 6.63
CA GLU A 98 11.79 -15.80 7.52
C GLU A 98 12.51 -16.98 6.85
N ASN A 99 11.82 -17.73 6.01
CA ASN A 99 12.39 -18.82 5.22
C ASN A 99 13.14 -18.34 3.97
N GLY A 100 13.33 -17.02 3.80
CA GLY A 100 14.11 -16.43 2.71
C GLY A 100 13.34 -16.19 1.41
N GLU A 101 11.99 -16.27 1.43
CA GLU A 101 11.19 -15.98 0.25
C GLU A 101 11.20 -14.47 -0.05
N ASP A 102 11.48 -14.11 -1.31
CA ASP A 102 11.45 -12.73 -1.76
C ASP A 102 10.01 -12.21 -1.90
N MET A 103 9.63 -11.28 -1.02
CA MET A 103 8.32 -10.63 -1.05
C MET A 103 8.21 -9.55 -2.13
N ARG A 104 9.35 -9.10 -2.68
CA ARG A 104 9.39 -8.02 -3.68
C ARG A 104 8.60 -8.37 -4.93
N GLU A 105 8.81 -9.56 -5.49
CA GLU A 105 8.11 -9.99 -6.70
C GLU A 105 6.59 -10.01 -6.50
N ARG A 106 6.12 -10.47 -5.34
CA ARG A 106 4.69 -10.44 -4.98
C ARG A 106 4.16 -9.01 -4.89
N TYR A 107 4.95 -8.10 -4.30
CA TYR A 107 4.60 -6.69 -4.18
C TYR A 107 4.51 -6.01 -5.55
N LEU A 108 5.51 -6.20 -6.43
CA LEU A 108 5.57 -5.56 -7.74
C LEU A 108 4.37 -5.91 -8.62
N ARG A 109 3.84 -7.14 -8.51
CA ARG A 109 2.69 -7.60 -9.31
C ARG A 109 1.41 -6.79 -9.06
N ILE A 110 1.25 -6.21 -7.88
CA ILE A 110 0.06 -5.46 -7.47
C ILE A 110 0.35 -4.01 -7.11
N CYS A 111 1.58 -3.54 -7.34
CA CYS A 111 1.99 -2.17 -7.07
C CYS A 111 1.46 -1.22 -8.15
N ASP A 112 0.40 -0.48 -7.84
CA ASP A 112 -0.23 0.49 -8.75
C ASP A 112 0.62 1.74 -8.98
N THR A 113 1.68 1.95 -8.21
CA THR A 113 2.60 3.09 -8.39
C THR A 113 3.52 2.89 -9.58
N LEU A 114 3.91 1.65 -9.89
CA LEU A 114 4.83 1.36 -10.98
C LEU A 114 4.24 1.70 -12.36
N GLY A 115 5.09 2.28 -13.20
CA GLY A 115 4.74 2.73 -14.53
C GLY A 115 4.03 4.09 -14.57
N ARG A 116 3.63 4.65 -13.42
CA ARG A 116 2.94 5.94 -13.34
C ARG A 116 3.91 7.11 -13.30
N LYS A 117 3.47 8.24 -13.81
CA LYS A 117 4.07 9.54 -13.48
C LYS A 117 3.71 9.89 -12.04
N VAL A 118 4.71 10.28 -11.27
CA VAL A 118 4.56 10.54 -9.84
C VAL A 118 5.17 11.88 -9.46
N LYS A 119 4.59 12.48 -8.41
CA LYS A 119 5.18 13.55 -7.62
C LYS A 119 5.52 12.96 -6.26
N VAL A 120 6.80 12.97 -5.89
CA VAL A 120 7.29 12.49 -4.58
C VAL A 120 7.57 13.69 -3.69
N LEU A 121 6.89 13.74 -2.55
CA LEU A 121 7.06 14.75 -1.51
C LEU A 121 7.82 14.12 -0.36
N LEU A 122 8.99 14.65 0.00
CA LEU A 122 9.81 14.15 1.11
C LEU A 122 9.43 14.76 2.46
N ASP A 123 8.81 15.93 2.42
CA ASP A 123 8.45 16.70 3.61
C ASP A 123 7.08 17.36 3.38
N ALA A 124 6.10 16.95 4.20
CA ALA A 124 4.75 17.52 4.13
C ALA A 124 4.70 19.00 4.48
N GLU A 125 5.66 19.50 5.28
CA GLU A 125 5.77 20.91 5.67
C GLU A 125 6.39 21.77 4.55
N ARG A 126 7.05 21.13 3.56
CA ARG A 126 7.65 21.79 2.40
C ARG A 126 7.08 21.27 1.08
N PRO A 127 5.82 21.61 0.76
CA PRO A 127 5.13 21.09 -0.42
C PRO A 127 5.79 21.52 -1.75
N ASP A 128 6.67 22.52 -1.71
CA ASP A 128 7.44 22.98 -2.87
C ASP A 128 8.71 22.14 -3.13
N ALA A 129 9.13 21.34 -2.13
CA ALA A 129 10.26 20.41 -2.27
C ALA A 129 9.74 19.04 -2.71
N PHE A 130 9.75 18.79 -4.02
CA PHE A 130 9.28 17.55 -4.61
C PHE A 130 10.13 17.10 -5.81
N THR A 131 10.12 15.82 -6.08
CA THR A 131 10.66 15.24 -7.31
C THR A 131 9.51 14.80 -8.22
N LEU A 132 9.64 15.09 -9.51
CA LEU A 132 8.76 14.60 -10.58
C LEU A 132 9.48 13.53 -11.40
N GLY A 133 8.78 12.47 -11.77
CA GLY A 133 9.34 11.44 -12.63
C GLY A 133 8.36 10.28 -12.85
N LYS A 134 8.89 9.19 -13.39
CA LYS A 134 8.15 7.95 -13.59
C LYS A 134 8.64 6.90 -12.59
N ALA A 135 7.73 6.32 -11.82
CA ALA A 135 8.05 5.21 -10.93
C ALA A 135 8.38 3.96 -11.77
N VAL A 136 9.60 3.45 -11.67
CA VAL A 136 10.10 2.37 -12.54
C VAL A 136 10.36 1.08 -11.77
N ASP A 137 10.66 1.16 -10.49
CA ASP A 137 10.96 -0.03 -9.68
C ASP A 137 10.72 0.22 -8.18
N VAL A 138 10.74 -0.87 -7.40
CA VAL A 138 10.89 -0.86 -5.94
C VAL A 138 12.02 -1.82 -5.59
N THR A 139 13.03 -1.35 -4.85
CA THR A 139 14.21 -2.16 -4.51
C THR A 139 13.87 -3.29 -3.53
N ILE A 140 14.81 -4.19 -3.28
CA ILE A 140 14.64 -5.27 -2.29
C ILE A 140 14.43 -4.74 -0.87
N GLU A 141 14.98 -3.55 -0.57
CA GLU A 141 14.79 -2.84 0.70
C GLU A 141 13.45 -2.09 0.77
N GLY A 142 12.65 -2.11 -0.32
CA GLY A 142 11.35 -1.44 -0.38
C GLY A 142 11.40 0.03 -0.83
N ASN A 143 12.53 0.52 -1.30
CA ASN A 143 12.68 1.91 -1.77
C ASN A 143 12.09 2.08 -3.17
N LEU A 144 11.36 3.18 -3.39
CA LEU A 144 10.82 3.52 -4.70
C LEU A 144 11.93 4.08 -5.61
N VAL A 145 12.04 3.55 -6.82
CA VAL A 145 12.95 4.08 -7.85
C VAL A 145 12.15 4.88 -8.86
N VAL A 146 12.54 6.13 -9.05
CA VAL A 146 11.89 7.07 -9.96
C VAL A 146 12.88 7.53 -11.02
N GLU A 147 12.50 7.39 -12.28
CA GLU A 147 13.21 7.94 -13.43
C GLU A 147 12.82 9.42 -13.58
N THR A 148 13.80 10.30 -13.41
CA THR A 148 13.68 11.76 -13.52
C THR A 148 14.48 12.27 -14.71
N ASP A 149 14.36 13.56 -15.04
CA ASP A 149 15.17 14.20 -16.08
C ASP A 149 16.68 14.20 -15.72
N ALA A 150 17.03 14.06 -14.43
CA ALA A 150 18.40 13.99 -13.95
C ALA A 150 18.97 12.56 -13.85
N GLY A 151 18.14 11.54 -14.07
CA GLY A 151 18.47 10.12 -13.95
C GLY A 151 17.61 9.39 -12.93
N LEU A 152 18.07 8.24 -12.46
CA LEU A 152 17.36 7.44 -11.47
C LEU A 152 17.59 8.00 -10.05
N GLU A 153 16.50 8.26 -9.35
CA GLU A 153 16.49 8.63 -7.94
C GLU A 153 15.79 7.57 -7.11
N THR A 154 16.26 7.34 -5.87
CA THR A 154 15.73 6.32 -4.96
C THR A 154 15.21 6.96 -3.68
N PHE A 155 13.98 6.61 -3.29
CA PHE A 155 13.27 7.17 -2.15
C PHE A 155 12.94 6.08 -1.13
N SER A 156 13.39 6.24 0.12
CA SER A 156 13.07 5.33 1.22
C SER A 156 11.78 5.68 1.95
N ALA A 157 11.30 6.92 1.80
CA ALA A 157 10.07 7.45 2.38
C ALA A 157 9.55 8.59 1.52
N GLY A 158 8.31 9.01 1.75
CA GLY A 158 7.71 10.15 1.09
C GLY A 158 6.21 9.96 0.85
N ASP A 159 5.49 11.04 0.60
CA ASP A 159 4.13 10.98 0.07
C ASP A 159 4.16 11.00 -1.46
N VAL A 160 3.55 10.00 -2.08
CA VAL A 160 3.53 9.85 -3.53
C VAL A 160 2.15 10.21 -4.07
N ILE A 161 2.14 11.16 -5.00
CA ILE A 161 0.94 11.56 -5.72
C ILE A 161 1.04 11.02 -7.14
N HIS A 162 0.07 10.17 -7.54
CA HIS A 162 -0.04 9.72 -8.93
C HIS A 162 -0.55 10.87 -9.79
N LEU A 163 0.19 11.20 -10.84
CA LEU A 163 -0.19 12.22 -11.82
C LEU A 163 -1.03 11.57 -12.94
N ARG A 164 -1.97 12.31 -13.48
CA ARG A 164 -2.81 11.90 -14.62
C ARG A 164 -2.14 12.22 -15.95
#